data_f6ce6f318a56c547bee6fb2f0978b8f4
#
_entry.id   f6ce6f318a56c547bee6fb2f0978b8f4
#
_cell.length_a   1.000
_cell.length_b   1.000
_cell.length_c   1.000
_cell.angle_alpha   90.00
_cell.angle_beta   90.00
_cell.angle_gamma   90.00
#
_symmetry.space_group_name_H-M   'P 1'
#
loop_
_entity.id
_entity.type
_entity.pdbx_description
1 polymer ?
#
loop_
_entity_poly.entity_id
_entity_poly.type
_entity_poly.pdbx_seq_one_letter_code
_entity_poly.pdbx_strand_id
1 'polypeptide(L)'
;RAELDALPVTEATDLPYASVHPGRMHACGHDAHTAMVLTLAEYAAEHLAELPRNVLFLFQPSEETTGGAGKLCESGVLERYRVRRIFGLHLWPGLEAGTIASRPGPLMARSNEVTVTVEGRSVHMSRADEGLDALTAGISYLQRAYDMMEQLPPDQPRVLRFGKMVSGTVRNAISGRTVLEGSLRTYREDTFRFCRQQLKDIGRSVAAETGCSLDVHLSEGYPAVWN
;
A
#
# COMPACT_ATOMS: atom_id res chain seq x y z
N ARG A 1 -17.85 -1.00 -10.26
CA ARG A 1 -17.34 -1.47 -8.98
C ARG A 1 -17.25 -0.31 -8.01
N ALA A 2 -17.67 -0.51 -6.75
CA ALA A 2 -17.43 0.37 -5.62
C ALA A 2 -16.92 -0.44 -4.43
N GLU A 3 -16.26 0.23 -3.49
CA GLU A 3 -15.79 -0.31 -2.22
C GLU A 3 -16.84 -0.08 -1.13
N LEU A 4 -16.82 -0.91 -0.08
CA LEU A 4 -17.80 -0.86 1.03
C LEU A 4 -17.18 -0.53 2.39
N ASP A 5 -15.87 -0.67 2.53
CA ASP A 5 -15.20 -0.60 3.83
C ASP A 5 -14.91 0.82 4.30
N ALA A 6 -14.90 0.98 5.63
CA ALA A 6 -14.54 2.20 6.33
C ALA A 6 -13.16 2.05 7.00
N LEU A 7 -12.50 3.17 7.22
CA LEU A 7 -11.24 3.25 7.93
C LEU A 7 -11.43 3.29 9.47
N PRO A 8 -10.47 2.78 10.26
CA PRO A 8 -10.49 2.83 11.72
C PRO A 8 -10.09 4.23 12.23
N VAL A 9 -10.84 5.24 11.81
CA VAL A 9 -10.64 6.66 12.14
C VAL A 9 -11.90 7.19 12.81
N THR A 10 -11.75 8.00 13.85
CA THR A 10 -12.89 8.72 14.44
C THR A 10 -13.19 9.95 13.60
N GLU A 11 -14.41 10.04 13.12
CA GLU A 11 -14.85 11.20 12.34
C GLU A 11 -15.02 12.42 13.24
N ALA A 12 -14.51 13.57 12.79
CA ALA A 12 -14.55 14.86 13.49
C ALA A 12 -15.03 15.98 12.53
N THR A 13 -15.95 15.65 11.61
CA THR A 13 -16.45 16.61 10.60
C THR A 13 -17.61 17.46 11.11
N ASP A 14 -18.27 17.06 12.21
CA ASP A 14 -19.49 17.69 12.76
C ASP A 14 -20.63 17.82 11.74
N LEU A 15 -20.66 16.98 10.71
CA LEU A 15 -21.69 16.96 9.70
C LEU A 15 -22.94 16.21 10.20
N PRO A 16 -24.16 16.59 9.75
CA PRO A 16 -25.40 15.94 10.20
C PRO A 16 -25.50 14.45 9.77
N TYR A 17 -24.66 14.01 8.85
CA TYR A 17 -24.56 12.64 8.36
C TYR A 17 -23.21 12.00 8.73
N ALA A 18 -22.49 12.53 9.71
CA ALA A 18 -21.27 11.92 10.22
C ALA A 18 -21.52 10.49 10.71
N SER A 19 -20.47 9.68 10.73
CA SER A 19 -20.54 8.30 11.20
C SER A 19 -21.12 8.20 12.62
N VAL A 20 -22.11 7.36 12.80
CA VAL A 20 -22.69 7.02 14.11
C VAL A 20 -21.89 5.91 14.83
N HIS A 21 -20.85 5.37 14.19
CA HIS A 21 -19.99 4.32 14.72
C HIS A 21 -18.65 4.89 15.18
N PRO A 22 -18.40 5.04 16.49
CA PRO A 22 -17.11 5.54 17.00
C PRO A 22 -15.93 4.75 16.44
N GLY A 23 -14.87 5.46 16.01
CA GLY A 23 -13.68 4.84 15.43
C GLY A 23 -13.88 4.24 14.03
N ARG A 24 -14.94 4.65 13.32
CA ARG A 24 -15.18 4.26 11.92
C ARG A 24 -15.59 5.49 11.11
N MET A 25 -14.92 5.70 9.99
CA MET A 25 -15.20 6.80 9.07
C MET A 25 -14.95 6.37 7.62
N HIS A 26 -15.80 6.80 6.70
CA HIS A 26 -15.53 6.70 5.27
C HIS A 26 -14.57 7.80 4.80
N ALA A 27 -13.37 7.87 5.42
CA ALA A 27 -12.39 8.91 5.12
C ALA A 27 -11.80 8.81 3.69
N CYS A 28 -11.95 7.66 3.03
CA CYS A 28 -11.57 7.47 1.63
C CYS A 28 -12.75 7.69 0.65
N GLY A 29 -13.97 7.97 1.15
CA GLY A 29 -15.14 8.27 0.31
C GLY A 29 -15.84 7.06 -0.29
N HIS A 30 -15.67 5.86 0.26
CA HIS A 30 -16.30 4.63 -0.25
C HIS A 30 -17.83 4.67 -0.16
N ASP A 31 -18.40 5.39 0.78
CA ASP A 31 -19.84 5.69 0.87
C ASP A 31 -20.35 6.44 -0.37
N ALA A 32 -19.64 7.47 -0.80
CA ALA A 32 -19.98 8.20 -2.01
C ALA A 32 -19.74 7.35 -3.29
N HIS A 33 -18.69 6.53 -3.34
CA HIS A 33 -18.48 5.58 -4.44
C HIS A 33 -19.66 4.60 -4.54
N THR A 34 -20.11 4.07 -3.41
CA THR A 34 -21.27 3.18 -3.33
C THR A 34 -22.55 3.90 -3.78
N ALA A 35 -22.79 5.14 -3.33
CA ALA A 35 -23.94 5.93 -3.74
C ALA A 35 -23.99 6.16 -5.26
N MET A 36 -22.84 6.52 -5.87
CA MET A 36 -22.74 6.68 -7.33
C MET A 36 -23.11 5.39 -8.08
N VAL A 37 -22.63 4.23 -7.60
CA VAL A 37 -22.92 2.93 -8.24
C VAL A 37 -24.37 2.51 -8.04
N LEU A 38 -24.99 2.81 -6.88
CA LEU A 38 -26.42 2.56 -6.64
C LEU A 38 -27.29 3.42 -7.53
N THR A 39 -27.00 4.71 -7.66
CA THR A 39 -27.73 5.62 -8.58
C THR A 39 -27.64 5.12 -10.02
N LEU A 40 -26.46 4.65 -10.44
CA LEU A 40 -26.31 4.04 -11.77
C LEU A 40 -27.12 2.74 -11.91
N ALA A 41 -27.27 1.96 -10.84
CA ALA A 41 -28.07 0.73 -10.87
C ALA A 41 -29.56 1.04 -11.01
N GLU A 42 -30.06 2.06 -10.31
CA GLU A 42 -31.45 2.56 -10.46
C GLU A 42 -31.70 3.04 -11.88
N TYR A 43 -30.83 3.90 -12.40
CA TYR A 43 -30.92 4.37 -13.79
C TYR A 43 -30.92 3.21 -14.78
N ALA A 44 -30.03 2.23 -14.62
CA ALA A 44 -29.95 1.07 -15.51
C ALA A 44 -31.22 0.20 -15.44
N ALA A 45 -31.86 0.10 -14.28
CA ALA A 45 -33.12 -0.65 -14.12
C ALA A 45 -34.28 0.03 -14.84
N GLU A 46 -34.33 1.37 -14.83
CA GLU A 46 -35.36 2.15 -15.52
C GLU A 46 -35.16 2.14 -17.06
N HIS A 47 -33.92 1.97 -17.53
CA HIS A 47 -33.55 2.08 -18.96
C HIS A 47 -33.04 0.76 -19.55
N LEU A 48 -33.49 -0.39 -19.03
CA LEU A 48 -33.02 -1.72 -19.44
C LEU A 48 -33.07 -1.95 -20.96
N ALA A 49 -34.10 -1.45 -21.63
CA ALA A 49 -34.28 -1.62 -23.08
C ALA A 49 -33.26 -0.82 -23.92
N GLU A 50 -32.66 0.21 -23.34
CA GLU A 50 -31.70 1.11 -24.01
C GLU A 50 -30.25 0.65 -23.81
N LEU A 51 -30.00 -0.26 -22.86
CA LEU A 51 -28.64 -0.71 -22.55
C LEU A 51 -28.13 -1.64 -23.66
N PRO A 52 -27.00 -1.30 -24.32
CA PRO A 52 -26.43 -2.13 -25.39
C PRO A 52 -25.79 -3.41 -24.85
N ARG A 53 -25.62 -3.53 -23.55
CA ARG A 53 -24.93 -4.65 -22.88
C ARG A 53 -25.44 -4.83 -21.45
N ASN A 54 -25.22 -6.03 -20.91
CA ASN A 54 -25.46 -6.28 -19.49
C ASN A 54 -24.48 -5.49 -18.63
N VAL A 55 -24.95 -5.01 -17.48
CA VAL A 55 -24.15 -4.31 -16.47
C VAL A 55 -24.15 -5.16 -15.19
N LEU A 56 -22.96 -5.41 -14.68
CA LEU A 56 -22.77 -6.09 -13.40
C LEU A 56 -22.28 -5.08 -12.36
N PHE A 57 -23.04 -4.92 -11.28
CA PHE A 57 -22.67 -4.05 -10.16
C PHE A 57 -21.91 -4.87 -9.13
N LEU A 58 -20.68 -4.45 -8.83
CA LEU A 58 -19.78 -5.12 -7.88
C LEU A 58 -19.54 -4.22 -6.67
N PHE A 59 -19.87 -4.71 -5.49
CA PHE A 59 -19.61 -4.05 -4.22
C PHE A 59 -18.52 -4.81 -3.48
N GLN A 60 -17.33 -4.23 -3.39
CA GLN A 60 -16.13 -4.87 -2.89
C GLN A 60 -15.91 -4.54 -1.41
N PRO A 61 -15.78 -5.53 -0.52
CA PRO A 61 -15.30 -5.31 0.84
C PRO A 61 -13.76 -5.23 0.89
N SER A 62 -13.25 -4.70 2.01
CA SER A 62 -11.82 -4.82 2.41
C SER A 62 -10.82 -4.30 1.36
N GLU A 63 -11.07 -3.13 0.79
CA GLU A 63 -10.13 -2.46 -0.12
C GLU A 63 -8.89 -2.00 0.64
N GLU A 64 -9.11 -1.38 1.81
CA GLU A 64 -8.07 -0.73 2.63
C GLU A 64 -7.21 -1.71 3.45
N THR A 65 -7.52 -3.00 3.46
CA THR A 65 -6.86 -3.97 4.34
C THR A 65 -6.42 -5.23 3.62
N THR A 66 -7.31 -6.20 3.47
CA THR A 66 -6.96 -7.56 3.03
C THR A 66 -7.11 -7.79 1.53
N GLY A 67 -7.46 -6.75 0.78
CA GLY A 67 -7.55 -6.85 -0.67
C GLY A 67 -8.74 -7.67 -1.18
N GLY A 68 -9.97 -7.28 -0.84
CA GLY A 68 -11.18 -7.98 -1.25
C GLY A 68 -11.36 -8.18 -2.76
N ALA A 69 -10.66 -7.40 -3.60
CA ALA A 69 -10.68 -7.58 -5.05
C ALA A 69 -10.15 -8.95 -5.50
N GLY A 70 -9.09 -9.47 -4.86
CA GLY A 70 -8.58 -10.82 -5.13
C GLY A 70 -9.65 -11.88 -4.90
N LYS A 71 -10.36 -11.80 -3.77
CA LYS A 71 -11.46 -12.73 -3.44
C LYS A 71 -12.62 -12.66 -4.43
N LEU A 72 -12.93 -11.45 -4.94
CA LEU A 72 -13.93 -11.32 -6.02
C LEU A 72 -13.45 -12.00 -7.32
N CYS A 73 -12.19 -11.85 -7.69
CA CYS A 73 -11.63 -12.56 -8.84
C CYS A 73 -11.66 -14.09 -8.63
N GLU A 74 -11.21 -14.57 -7.48
CA GLU A 74 -11.19 -16.00 -7.12
C GLU A 74 -12.59 -16.64 -7.07
N SER A 75 -13.63 -15.84 -6.83
CA SER A 75 -15.02 -16.32 -6.85
C SER A 75 -15.53 -16.73 -8.24
N GLY A 76 -14.79 -16.42 -9.31
CA GLY A 76 -15.17 -16.70 -10.68
C GLY A 76 -16.31 -15.82 -11.20
N VAL A 77 -16.69 -14.75 -10.48
CA VAL A 77 -17.81 -13.86 -10.86
C VAL A 77 -17.56 -13.17 -12.20
N LEU A 78 -16.32 -12.79 -12.47
CA LEU A 78 -15.94 -12.09 -13.69
C LEU A 78 -16.06 -13.01 -14.91
N GLU A 79 -15.62 -14.24 -14.82
CA GLU A 79 -15.70 -15.28 -15.84
C GLU A 79 -17.15 -15.72 -16.07
N ARG A 80 -17.89 -15.96 -14.97
CA ARG A 80 -19.31 -16.37 -15.02
C ARG A 80 -20.16 -15.39 -15.82
N TYR A 81 -19.95 -14.09 -15.61
CA TYR A 81 -20.70 -13.05 -16.32
C TYR A 81 -19.97 -12.53 -17.57
N ARG A 82 -18.84 -13.12 -17.94
CA ARG A 82 -18.01 -12.74 -19.10
C ARG A 82 -17.70 -11.25 -19.11
N VAL A 83 -17.28 -10.73 -17.98
CA VAL A 83 -16.96 -9.31 -17.80
C VAL A 83 -15.81 -8.94 -18.74
N ARG A 84 -16.01 -7.90 -19.56
CA ARG A 84 -14.99 -7.45 -20.52
C ARG A 84 -14.30 -6.18 -20.10
N ARG A 85 -14.95 -5.36 -19.30
CA ARG A 85 -14.44 -4.08 -18.77
C ARG A 85 -14.94 -3.87 -17.36
N ILE A 86 -14.13 -3.28 -16.54
CA ILE A 86 -14.47 -2.89 -15.17
C ILE A 86 -14.22 -1.39 -15.06
N PHE A 87 -15.20 -0.68 -14.52
CA PHE A 87 -15.10 0.74 -14.22
C PHE A 87 -15.15 0.94 -12.71
N GLY A 88 -14.33 1.84 -12.20
CA GLY A 88 -14.35 2.33 -10.83
C GLY A 88 -14.14 3.83 -10.85
N LEU A 89 -14.81 4.54 -9.96
CA LEU A 89 -14.61 5.95 -9.72
C LEU A 89 -14.00 6.12 -8.33
N HIS A 90 -13.17 7.13 -8.17
CA HIS A 90 -12.62 7.50 -6.87
C HIS A 90 -12.79 9.01 -6.68
N LEU A 91 -13.25 9.43 -5.50
CA LEU A 91 -13.27 10.84 -5.13
C LEU A 91 -11.85 11.38 -5.07
N TRP A 92 -11.66 12.58 -5.63
CA TRP A 92 -10.34 13.21 -5.63
C TRP A 92 -10.45 14.66 -5.15
N PRO A 93 -10.04 14.96 -3.91
CA PRO A 93 -10.22 16.28 -3.31
C PRO A 93 -9.55 17.45 -4.07
N GLY A 94 -8.55 17.15 -4.90
CA GLY A 94 -7.85 18.13 -5.72
C GLY A 94 -8.55 18.51 -7.05
N LEU A 95 -9.69 17.91 -7.36
CA LEU A 95 -10.48 18.22 -8.54
C LEU A 95 -11.67 19.10 -8.18
N GLU A 96 -12.04 20.01 -9.09
CA GLU A 96 -13.24 20.81 -8.98
C GLU A 96 -14.49 19.92 -9.00
N ALA A 97 -15.48 20.23 -8.15
CA ALA A 97 -16.72 19.48 -8.09
C ALA A 97 -17.44 19.44 -9.45
N GLY A 98 -17.96 18.28 -9.82
CA GLY A 98 -18.61 18.06 -11.12
C GLY A 98 -17.66 17.70 -12.26
N THR A 99 -16.34 17.62 -12.00
CA THR A 99 -15.38 17.18 -13.01
C THR A 99 -15.07 15.67 -12.88
N ILE A 100 -14.80 15.05 -14.03
CA ILE A 100 -14.27 13.68 -14.11
C ILE A 100 -12.93 13.75 -14.81
N ALA A 101 -11.89 13.17 -14.17
CA ALA A 101 -10.56 13.12 -14.72
C ALA A 101 -10.12 11.67 -14.94
N SER A 102 -9.38 11.45 -16.00
CA SER A 102 -8.69 10.19 -16.30
C SER A 102 -7.42 10.48 -17.09
N ARG A 103 -6.56 9.46 -17.22
CA ARG A 103 -5.35 9.55 -18.04
C ARG A 103 -5.06 8.20 -18.67
N PRO A 104 -4.48 8.15 -19.87
CA PRO A 104 -3.98 6.90 -20.42
C PRO A 104 -2.73 6.43 -19.68
N GLY A 105 -2.55 5.12 -19.58
CA GLY A 105 -1.39 4.50 -18.95
C GLY A 105 -1.53 4.32 -17.44
N PRO A 106 -0.42 4.40 -16.68
CA PRO A 106 -0.44 4.13 -15.25
C PRO A 106 -1.23 5.21 -14.50
N LEU A 107 -2.27 4.81 -13.79
CA LEU A 107 -3.17 5.69 -13.05
C LEU A 107 -2.89 5.66 -11.56
N MET A 108 -2.87 4.46 -10.96
CA MET A 108 -2.57 4.27 -9.53
C MET A 108 -1.37 3.35 -9.36
N ALA A 109 -0.46 3.72 -8.46
CA ALA A 109 0.72 2.92 -8.19
C ALA A 109 0.38 1.61 -7.46
N ARG A 110 1.14 0.56 -7.71
CA ARG A 110 1.27 -0.55 -6.79
C ARG A 110 1.82 -0.05 -5.46
N SER A 111 1.24 -0.45 -4.35
CA SER A 111 1.70 -0.12 -3.00
C SER A 111 2.03 -1.40 -2.24
N ASN A 112 3.21 -1.45 -1.63
CA ASN A 112 3.67 -2.54 -0.81
C ASN A 112 4.25 -2.00 0.49
N GLU A 113 3.85 -2.57 1.61
CA GLU A 113 4.50 -2.31 2.89
C GLU A 113 5.89 -2.98 2.90
N VAL A 114 6.85 -2.31 3.48
CA VAL A 114 8.22 -2.80 3.64
C VAL A 114 8.55 -2.81 5.12
N THR A 115 8.84 -3.98 5.66
CA THR A 115 9.32 -4.13 7.04
C THR A 115 10.70 -4.74 7.02
N VAL A 116 11.63 -4.10 7.70
CA VAL A 116 13.00 -4.60 7.86
C VAL A 116 13.25 -4.80 9.35
N THR A 117 13.55 -6.03 9.73
CA THR A 117 13.91 -6.39 11.09
C THR A 117 15.39 -6.74 11.13
N VAL A 118 16.12 -6.04 11.98
CA VAL A 118 17.54 -6.28 12.23
C VAL A 118 17.67 -6.82 13.64
N GLU A 119 18.24 -8.01 13.75
CA GLU A 119 18.56 -8.63 15.04
C GLU A 119 20.08 -8.64 15.23
N GLY A 120 20.52 -8.05 16.31
CA GLY A 120 21.90 -7.96 16.74
C GLY A 120 22.10 -8.59 18.10
N ARG A 121 23.10 -8.08 18.84
CA ARG A 121 23.38 -8.52 20.20
C ARG A 121 23.66 -7.33 21.10
N SER A 122 22.76 -7.06 22.02
CA SER A 122 22.90 -5.97 23.00
C SER A 122 23.99 -6.30 24.02
N VAL A 123 24.86 -5.33 24.27
CA VAL A 123 25.87 -5.36 25.33
C VAL A 123 26.00 -3.97 25.92
N HIS A 124 26.56 -3.87 27.12
CA HIS A 124 26.86 -2.57 27.72
C HIS A 124 27.87 -1.79 26.87
N MET A 125 27.74 -0.48 26.78
CA MET A 125 28.54 0.38 25.91
C MET A 125 30.06 0.25 26.14
N SER A 126 30.50 -0.05 27.37
CA SER A 126 31.91 -0.29 27.68
C SER A 126 32.51 -1.57 27.04
N ARG A 127 31.66 -2.42 26.46
CA ARG A 127 32.02 -3.68 25.79
C ARG A 127 31.42 -3.72 24.38
N ALA A 128 31.38 -2.56 23.72
CA ALA A 128 30.70 -2.39 22.44
C ALA A 128 31.23 -3.35 21.35
N ASP A 129 32.52 -3.65 21.36
CA ASP A 129 33.22 -4.57 20.49
C ASP A 129 32.77 -6.05 20.59
N GLU A 130 32.10 -6.39 21.69
CA GLU A 130 31.51 -7.71 21.87
C GLU A 130 30.03 -7.76 21.40
N GLY A 131 29.45 -6.63 21.04
CA GLY A 131 28.06 -6.51 20.57
C GLY A 131 27.93 -6.71 19.07
N LEU A 132 26.66 -6.75 18.62
CA LEU A 132 26.28 -6.62 17.21
C LEU A 132 25.27 -5.50 17.14
N ASP A 133 25.65 -4.34 16.60
CA ASP A 133 24.86 -3.12 16.68
C ASP A 133 23.76 -3.09 15.61
N ALA A 134 22.55 -3.44 16.02
CA ALA A 134 21.38 -3.42 15.14
C ALA A 134 20.99 -2.01 14.71
N LEU A 135 21.32 -0.95 15.47
CA LEU A 135 21.05 0.44 15.07
C LEU A 135 21.94 0.83 13.88
N THR A 136 23.23 0.63 14.00
CA THR A 136 24.19 0.95 12.90
C THR A 136 23.89 0.11 11.66
N ALA A 137 23.57 -1.18 11.81
CA ALA A 137 23.18 -2.04 10.70
C ALA A 137 21.88 -1.53 10.02
N GLY A 138 20.87 -1.10 10.81
CA GLY A 138 19.63 -0.54 10.29
C GLY A 138 19.85 0.77 9.52
N ILE A 139 20.72 1.65 10.00
CA ILE A 139 21.10 2.90 9.31
C ILE A 139 21.82 2.58 7.99
N SER A 140 22.76 1.65 7.99
CA SER A 140 23.47 1.21 6.78
C SER A 140 22.49 0.65 5.73
N TYR A 141 21.53 -0.18 6.16
CA TYR A 141 20.49 -0.68 5.29
C TYR A 141 19.67 0.45 4.67
N LEU A 142 19.18 1.38 5.50
CA LEU A 142 18.35 2.50 5.08
C LEU A 142 19.06 3.37 4.02
N GLN A 143 20.32 3.71 4.26
CA GLN A 143 21.10 4.52 3.33
C GLN A 143 21.26 3.81 1.98
N ARG A 144 21.68 2.54 1.97
CA ARG A 144 21.86 1.76 0.73
C ARG A 144 20.55 1.56 -0.02
N ALA A 145 19.43 1.39 0.70
CA ALA A 145 18.12 1.29 0.08
C ALA A 145 17.73 2.58 -0.65
N TYR A 146 18.02 3.74 -0.08
CA TYR A 146 17.79 5.03 -0.73
C TYR A 146 18.75 5.26 -1.89
N ASP A 147 20.05 4.97 -1.72
CA ASP A 147 21.04 5.09 -2.81
C ASP A 147 20.68 4.20 -4.01
N MET A 148 20.17 3.00 -3.78
CA MET A 148 19.66 2.13 -4.83
C MET A 148 18.49 2.78 -5.59
N MET A 149 17.57 3.43 -4.87
CA MET A 149 16.44 4.10 -5.51
C MET A 149 16.87 5.28 -6.39
N GLU A 150 17.91 6.02 -6.02
CA GLU A 150 18.46 7.14 -6.82
C GLU A 150 19.13 6.65 -8.12
N GLN A 151 19.63 5.41 -8.15
CA GLN A 151 20.29 4.84 -9.33
C GLN A 151 19.30 4.34 -10.41
N LEU A 152 18.02 4.23 -10.08
CA LEU A 152 17.00 3.81 -11.05
C LEU A 152 16.75 4.92 -12.10
N PRO A 153 16.44 4.56 -13.36
CA PRO A 153 16.14 5.53 -14.42
C PRO A 153 15.02 6.51 -14.02
N PRO A 154 15.14 7.79 -14.35
CA PRO A 154 14.17 8.82 -13.94
C PRO A 154 12.79 8.66 -14.58
N ASP A 155 12.69 7.96 -15.69
CA ASP A 155 11.44 7.63 -16.39
C ASP A 155 10.64 6.47 -15.75
N GLN A 156 11.16 5.92 -14.67
CA GLN A 156 10.48 4.89 -13.86
C GLN A 156 9.99 5.50 -12.53
N PRO A 157 8.78 6.05 -12.47
CA PRO A 157 8.24 6.65 -11.25
C PRO A 157 8.16 5.60 -10.12
N ARG A 158 8.74 5.95 -8.99
CA ARG A 158 8.81 5.09 -7.81
C ARG A 158 9.00 5.92 -6.54
N VAL A 159 8.57 5.37 -5.43
CA VAL A 159 8.80 5.95 -4.10
C VAL A 159 9.15 4.81 -3.15
N LEU A 160 10.24 4.97 -2.42
CA LEU A 160 10.53 4.19 -1.22
C LEU A 160 10.75 5.18 -0.07
N ARG A 161 9.95 5.06 0.99
CA ARG A 161 10.15 5.85 2.22
C ARG A 161 9.86 4.98 3.43
N PHE A 162 10.68 5.15 4.45
CA PHE A 162 10.44 4.58 5.77
C PHE A 162 9.92 5.68 6.68
N GLY A 163 8.74 5.48 7.23
CA GLY A 163 8.07 6.44 8.12
C GLY A 163 8.36 6.17 9.59
N LYS A 164 8.92 5.00 9.90
CA LYS A 164 9.18 4.60 11.28
C LYS A 164 10.48 3.79 11.39
N MET A 165 11.27 4.11 12.42
CA MET A 165 12.43 3.33 12.84
C MET A 165 12.43 3.28 14.38
N VAL A 166 12.48 2.07 14.92
CA VAL A 166 12.55 1.82 16.37
C VAL A 166 13.77 0.97 16.62
N SER A 167 14.63 1.41 17.55
CA SER A 167 15.89 0.74 17.85
C SER A 167 16.27 0.85 19.33
N GLY A 168 16.76 -0.24 19.90
CA GLY A 168 17.29 -0.29 21.25
C GLY A 168 16.26 -0.03 22.35
N THR A 169 16.73 -0.05 23.60
CA THR A 169 15.87 0.13 24.78
C THR A 169 16.44 1.14 25.77
N VAL A 170 17.77 1.28 25.84
CA VAL A 170 18.48 2.16 26.77
C VAL A 170 19.69 2.80 26.09
N ARG A 171 20.08 4.01 26.55
CA ARG A 171 21.17 4.80 25.95
C ARG A 171 22.58 4.24 26.17
N ASN A 172 22.79 3.40 27.17
CA ASN A 172 24.10 2.90 27.59
C ASN A 172 24.34 1.43 27.19
N ALA A 173 23.57 0.90 26.26
CA ALA A 173 23.77 -0.41 25.66
C ALA A 173 23.69 -0.35 24.13
N ILE A 174 24.43 -1.21 23.47
CA ILE A 174 24.33 -1.45 22.02
C ILE A 174 22.93 -1.96 21.69
N SER A 175 22.33 -1.46 20.63
CA SER A 175 21.00 -1.91 20.20
C SER A 175 21.03 -3.36 19.76
N GLY A 176 20.23 -4.20 20.40
CA GLY A 176 20.07 -5.61 20.01
C GLY A 176 19.01 -5.82 18.94
N ARG A 177 18.16 -4.81 18.66
CA ARG A 177 17.10 -4.92 17.66
C ARG A 177 16.74 -3.57 17.08
N THR A 178 16.55 -3.55 15.75
CA THR A 178 16.03 -2.39 15.02
C THR A 178 14.94 -2.85 14.06
N VAL A 179 13.85 -2.08 13.99
CA VAL A 179 12.76 -2.30 13.04
C VAL A 179 12.54 -1.03 12.24
N LEU A 180 12.52 -1.15 10.91
CA LEU A 180 12.13 -0.10 9.99
C LEU A 180 10.81 -0.49 9.31
N GLU A 181 9.87 0.44 9.24
CA GLU A 181 8.58 0.26 8.58
C GLU A 181 8.38 1.36 7.55
N GLY A 182 8.05 0.97 6.33
CA GLY A 182 7.95 1.88 5.20
C GLY A 182 7.03 1.39 4.09
N SER A 183 7.03 2.11 2.98
CA SER A 183 6.23 1.80 1.80
C SER A 183 7.05 1.93 0.53
N LEU A 184 6.94 0.93 -0.36
CA LEU A 184 7.44 0.96 -1.72
C LEU A 184 6.26 1.13 -2.68
N ARG A 185 6.32 2.15 -3.54
CA ARG A 185 5.33 2.38 -4.59
C ARG A 185 5.99 2.36 -5.96
N THR A 186 5.42 1.62 -6.89
CA THR A 186 5.91 1.50 -8.27
C THR A 186 4.74 1.43 -9.25
N TYR A 187 5.00 1.78 -10.52
CA TYR A 187 4.00 1.68 -11.59
C TYR A 187 4.26 0.52 -12.53
N ARG A 188 5.46 -0.04 -12.53
CA ARG A 188 5.87 -1.13 -13.41
C ARG A 188 6.21 -2.37 -12.60
N GLU A 189 5.79 -3.52 -13.09
CA GLU A 189 6.04 -4.80 -12.43
C GLU A 189 7.54 -5.18 -12.44
N ASP A 190 8.26 -4.85 -13.51
CA ASP A 190 9.70 -5.07 -13.61
C ASP A 190 10.48 -4.22 -12.58
N THR A 191 10.09 -2.93 -12.43
CA THR A 191 10.65 -2.04 -11.40
C THR A 191 10.39 -2.57 -9.99
N PHE A 192 9.18 -3.06 -9.73
CA PHE A 192 8.85 -3.67 -8.44
C PHE A 192 9.72 -4.90 -8.15
N ARG A 193 9.82 -5.83 -9.10
CA ARG A 193 10.63 -7.04 -8.95
C ARG A 193 12.11 -6.71 -8.72
N PHE A 194 12.63 -5.76 -9.45
CA PHE A 194 13.98 -5.26 -9.25
C PHE A 194 14.17 -4.70 -7.85
N CYS A 195 13.33 -3.75 -7.42
CA CYS A 195 13.42 -3.16 -6.08
C CYS A 195 13.30 -4.22 -4.98
N ARG A 196 12.33 -5.13 -5.09
CA ARG A 196 12.16 -6.24 -4.14
C ARG A 196 13.41 -7.08 -4.01
N GLN A 197 14.05 -7.42 -5.12
CA GLN A 197 15.27 -8.21 -5.13
C GLN A 197 16.43 -7.43 -4.52
N GLN A 198 16.63 -6.17 -4.94
CA GLN A 198 17.72 -5.34 -4.44
C GLN A 198 17.61 -5.06 -2.94
N LEU A 199 16.41 -4.80 -2.42
CA LEU A 199 16.20 -4.60 -0.98
C LEU A 199 16.62 -5.84 -0.17
N LYS A 200 16.32 -7.05 -0.67
CA LYS A 200 16.76 -8.28 -0.05
C LYS A 200 18.27 -8.48 -0.16
N ASP A 201 18.87 -8.11 -1.29
CA ASP A 201 20.31 -8.22 -1.51
C ASP A 201 21.08 -7.27 -0.60
N ILE A 202 20.60 -6.04 -0.44
CA ILE A 202 21.12 -5.07 0.52
C ILE A 202 21.06 -5.64 1.95
N GLY A 203 19.94 -6.26 2.33
CA GLY A 203 19.82 -6.92 3.63
C GLY A 203 20.89 -8.00 3.84
N ARG A 204 21.11 -8.84 2.84
CA ARG A 204 22.16 -9.89 2.89
C ARG A 204 23.57 -9.30 2.99
N SER A 205 23.84 -8.23 2.25
CA SER A 205 25.14 -7.55 2.29
C SER A 205 25.42 -6.95 3.66
N VAL A 206 24.45 -6.20 4.22
CA VAL A 206 24.58 -5.61 5.55
C VAL A 206 24.71 -6.68 6.64
N ALA A 207 23.98 -7.79 6.53
CA ALA A 207 24.11 -8.91 7.45
C ALA A 207 25.53 -9.50 7.44
N ALA A 208 26.09 -9.71 6.27
CA ALA A 208 27.46 -10.25 6.12
C ALA A 208 28.53 -9.31 6.69
N GLU A 209 28.36 -7.99 6.56
CA GLU A 209 29.32 -7.00 7.03
C GLU A 209 29.25 -6.76 8.54
N THR A 210 28.04 -6.80 9.12
CA THR A 210 27.81 -6.41 10.52
C THR A 210 27.71 -7.61 11.47
N GLY A 211 27.52 -8.81 10.95
CA GLY A 211 27.21 -10.00 11.74
C GLY A 211 25.78 -10.04 12.31
N CYS A 212 24.99 -8.98 12.11
CA CYS A 212 23.56 -8.97 12.45
C CYS A 212 22.76 -9.88 11.51
N SER A 213 21.59 -10.34 11.93
CA SER A 213 20.64 -10.93 10.99
C SER A 213 19.65 -9.87 10.51
N LEU A 214 19.34 -9.89 9.21
CA LEU A 214 18.36 -9.00 8.61
C LEU A 214 17.28 -9.82 7.90
N ASP A 215 16.01 -9.56 8.27
CA ASP A 215 14.85 -10.01 7.53
C ASP A 215 14.21 -8.82 6.81
N VAL A 216 13.96 -8.99 5.52
CA VAL A 216 13.37 -7.96 4.65
C VAL A 216 12.08 -8.51 4.07
N HIS A 217 10.98 -8.07 4.63
CA HIS A 217 9.64 -8.45 4.23
C HIS A 217 8.97 -7.34 3.40
N LEU A 218 8.35 -7.74 2.28
CA LEU A 218 7.46 -6.87 1.50
C LEU A 218 6.09 -7.55 1.42
N SER A 219 5.04 -6.79 1.72
CA SER A 219 3.66 -7.28 1.56
C SER A 219 3.35 -7.62 0.11
N GLU A 220 2.43 -8.55 -0.11
CA GLU A 220 1.90 -8.85 -1.45
C GLU A 220 0.90 -7.74 -1.82
N GLY A 221 1.20 -6.84 -2.65
CA GLY A 221 0.27 -5.82 -3.14
C GLY A 221 -0.36 -6.21 -4.47
N TYR A 222 -1.32 -5.40 -4.92
CA TYR A 222 -1.87 -5.52 -6.27
C TYR A 222 -1.02 -4.78 -7.29
N PRO A 223 -1.00 -5.21 -8.57
CA PRO A 223 -0.36 -4.47 -9.64
C PRO A 223 -0.88 -3.03 -9.74
N ALA A 224 -0.08 -2.15 -10.35
CA ALA A 224 -0.53 -0.80 -10.66
C ALA A 224 -1.79 -0.82 -11.55
N VAL A 225 -2.68 0.14 -11.33
CA VAL A 225 -3.85 0.31 -12.21
C VAL A 225 -3.40 0.99 -13.50
N TRP A 226 -3.73 0.39 -14.63
CA TRP A 226 -3.49 0.92 -15.97
C TRP A 226 -4.83 1.19 -16.67
N ASN A 227 -4.94 2.34 -17.31
CA ASN A 227 -6.12 2.74 -18.07
C ASN A 227 -5.83 2.73 -19.59
#